data_e0db8e0fdc062a44070deb091b56f204
#
_entry.id   e0db8e0fdc062a44070deb091b56f204
#
_cell.length_a   1.000
_cell.length_b   1.000
_cell.length_c   1.000
_cell.angle_alpha   90.00
_cell.angle_beta   90.00
_cell.angle_gamma   90.00
#
_symmetry.space_group_name_H-M   'P 1'
#
loop_
_entity.id
_entity.type
_entity.pdbx_description
1 polymer ?
#
loop_
_entity_poly.entity_id
_entity_poly.type
_entity_poly.pdbx_seq_one_letter_code
_entity_poly.pdbx_strand_id
1 'polypeptide(L)'
;PREDGDEVTLWVSYTITGAVMAWPDTAELYWQFIGPEWEEDAEDVELNVMFAGASEGTPATTGTDDATFRAWGHGPLDGSVVLDDGDVANHVVILTAPRVHAGQFAEVRVAFLTDWVPGLEAMGDARLDTMLSEEAVWADEANAQRERARFIATAGTVSLTALPAVLLAITLYLRKTKYTSPKPV
;
A
#
# COMPACT_ATOMS: atom_id res chain seq x y z
N PRO A 1 -4.26 -32.49 -20.32
CA PRO A 1 -3.37 -31.39 -20.64
C PRO A 1 -4.20 -30.11 -20.54
N ARG A 2 -3.76 -29.16 -19.73
CA ARG A 2 -4.37 -27.81 -19.70
C ARG A 2 -3.97 -27.10 -20.98
N GLU A 3 -4.90 -26.37 -21.57
CA GLU A 3 -4.60 -25.46 -22.67
C GLU A 3 -4.10 -24.14 -22.07
N ASP A 4 -3.20 -23.49 -22.77
CA ASP A 4 -2.67 -22.17 -22.39
C ASP A 4 -3.82 -21.16 -22.38
N GLY A 5 -4.12 -20.58 -21.20
CA GLY A 5 -5.24 -19.64 -21.02
C GLY A 5 -6.42 -20.19 -20.22
N ASP A 6 -6.36 -21.43 -19.71
CA ASP A 6 -7.39 -21.96 -18.81
C ASP A 6 -7.37 -21.22 -17.46
N GLU A 7 -8.50 -20.61 -17.09
CA GLU A 7 -8.69 -19.99 -15.78
C GLU A 7 -8.99 -21.04 -14.73
N VAL A 8 -8.33 -20.97 -13.57
CA VAL A 8 -8.52 -21.89 -12.46
C VAL A 8 -8.72 -21.13 -11.16
N THR A 9 -9.82 -21.39 -10.47
CA THR A 9 -10.04 -20.89 -9.12
C THR A 9 -9.57 -21.93 -8.10
N LEU A 10 -8.67 -21.52 -7.20
CA LEU A 10 -8.16 -22.33 -6.11
C LEU A 10 -8.64 -21.74 -4.77
N TRP A 11 -9.25 -22.59 -3.94
CA TRP A 11 -9.64 -22.23 -2.57
C TRP A 11 -8.73 -22.95 -1.58
N VAL A 12 -8.12 -22.17 -0.67
CA VAL A 12 -7.27 -22.70 0.41
C VAL A 12 -7.82 -22.19 1.74
N SER A 13 -8.01 -23.09 2.70
CA SER A 13 -8.41 -22.74 4.07
C SER A 13 -7.41 -23.33 5.05
N TYR A 14 -6.95 -22.51 5.99
CA TYR A 14 -6.00 -22.93 7.01
C TYR A 14 -6.20 -22.13 8.30
N THR A 15 -5.65 -22.65 9.40
CA THR A 15 -5.65 -21.99 10.71
C THR A 15 -4.21 -21.67 11.10
N ILE A 16 -3.98 -20.45 11.56
CA ILE A 16 -2.69 -20.00 12.10
C ILE A 16 -2.88 -19.76 13.59
N THR A 17 -1.99 -20.33 14.39
CA THR A 17 -1.92 -20.09 15.84
C THR A 17 -0.76 -19.16 16.16
N GLY A 18 -0.94 -18.26 17.15
CA GLY A 18 0.10 -17.33 17.57
C GLY A 18 0.35 -16.15 16.62
N ALA A 19 -0.58 -15.86 15.70
CA ALA A 19 -0.48 -14.72 14.81
C ALA A 19 -0.80 -13.38 15.50
N VAL A 20 -1.54 -13.43 16.60
CA VAL A 20 -1.87 -12.25 17.42
C VAL A 20 -1.01 -12.26 18.67
N MET A 21 -0.44 -11.11 19.00
CA MET A 21 0.31 -10.86 20.23
C MET A 21 -0.40 -9.79 21.06
N ALA A 22 -0.29 -9.88 22.39
CA ALA A 22 -0.86 -8.90 23.30
C ALA A 22 0.23 -8.27 24.17
N TRP A 23 0.10 -6.98 24.42
CA TRP A 23 0.88 -6.19 25.38
C TRP A 23 -0.06 -5.54 26.41
N PRO A 24 0.45 -4.90 27.45
CA PRO A 24 -0.41 -4.28 28.48
C PRO A 24 -1.39 -3.23 27.94
N ASP A 25 -1.09 -2.58 26.83
CA ASP A 25 -1.82 -1.44 26.27
C ASP A 25 -2.46 -1.70 24.89
N THR A 26 -2.13 -2.80 24.22
CA THR A 26 -2.63 -3.11 22.88
C THR A 26 -2.48 -4.59 22.54
N ALA A 27 -3.28 -5.06 21.60
CA ALA A 27 -3.01 -6.30 20.88
C ALA A 27 -2.67 -5.99 19.43
N GLU A 28 -1.89 -6.84 18.80
CA GLU A 28 -1.37 -6.67 17.44
C GLU A 28 -1.58 -7.94 16.62
N LEU A 29 -2.11 -7.77 15.42
CA LEU A 29 -1.94 -8.71 14.32
C LEU A 29 -0.96 -8.10 13.34
N TYR A 30 0.19 -8.75 13.12
CA TYR A 30 1.13 -8.38 12.06
C TYR A 30 1.33 -9.59 11.15
N TRP A 31 0.83 -9.49 9.92
CA TRP A 31 0.75 -10.63 9.02
C TRP A 31 1.17 -10.26 7.60
N GLN A 32 2.19 -10.98 7.10
CA GLN A 32 2.59 -10.95 5.70
C GLN A 32 1.77 -11.99 4.92
N PHE A 33 0.81 -11.52 4.13
CA PHE A 33 -0.08 -12.40 3.38
C PHE A 33 0.40 -12.68 1.95
N ILE A 34 1.30 -11.85 1.42
CA ILE A 34 2.07 -12.12 0.20
C ILE A 34 3.55 -11.95 0.55
N GLY A 35 4.33 -13.01 0.38
CA GLY A 35 5.77 -13.02 0.64
C GLY A 35 6.59 -12.65 -0.60
N PRO A 36 7.85 -12.21 -0.43
CA PRO A 36 8.73 -11.84 -1.54
C PRO A 36 9.22 -13.04 -2.37
N GLU A 37 9.00 -14.27 -1.90
CA GLU A 37 9.32 -15.48 -2.66
C GLU A 37 8.28 -15.79 -3.75
N TRP A 38 7.22 -15.00 -3.87
CA TRP A 38 6.23 -15.17 -4.91
C TRP A 38 6.81 -14.77 -6.27
N GLU A 39 6.88 -15.71 -7.20
CA GLU A 39 7.60 -15.56 -8.48
C GLU A 39 6.75 -14.91 -9.58
N GLU A 40 5.44 -14.83 -9.39
CA GLU A 40 4.49 -14.25 -10.35
C GLU A 40 3.81 -13.00 -9.76
N ASP A 41 3.42 -12.07 -10.63
CA ASP A 41 2.61 -10.93 -10.23
C ASP A 41 1.24 -11.39 -9.72
N ALA A 42 0.79 -10.83 -8.58
CA ALA A 42 -0.57 -10.97 -8.11
C ALA A 42 -1.36 -9.70 -8.46
N GLU A 43 -2.46 -9.85 -9.20
CA GLU A 43 -3.33 -8.73 -9.59
C GLU A 43 -4.62 -8.73 -8.76
N ASP A 44 -5.24 -7.57 -8.62
CA ASP A 44 -6.51 -7.37 -7.90
C ASP A 44 -6.51 -7.99 -6.50
N VAL A 45 -5.42 -7.73 -5.77
CA VAL A 45 -5.20 -8.30 -4.43
C VAL A 45 -6.14 -7.62 -3.43
N GLU A 46 -6.89 -8.43 -2.70
CA GLU A 46 -7.73 -7.99 -1.59
C GLU A 46 -7.52 -8.90 -0.37
N LEU A 47 -7.31 -8.27 0.79
CA LEU A 47 -7.28 -8.94 2.09
C LEU A 47 -8.36 -8.34 2.99
N ASN A 48 -9.23 -9.20 3.50
CA ASN A 48 -10.23 -8.85 4.50
C ASN A 48 -9.83 -9.46 5.85
N VAL A 49 -9.54 -8.62 6.84
CA VAL A 49 -9.29 -9.05 8.23
C VAL A 49 -10.53 -8.73 9.05
N MET A 50 -11.18 -9.77 9.56
CA MET A 50 -12.43 -9.65 10.31
C MET A 50 -12.19 -9.99 11.78
N PHE A 51 -12.57 -9.09 12.68
CA PHE A 51 -12.49 -9.26 14.12
C PHE A 51 -13.87 -9.65 14.66
N ALA A 52 -14.13 -10.95 14.73
CA ALA A 52 -15.39 -11.48 15.25
C ALA A 52 -15.46 -11.30 16.79
N GLY A 53 -16.56 -10.72 17.28
CA GLY A 53 -16.79 -10.52 18.72
C GLY A 53 -16.08 -9.30 19.31
N ALA A 54 -15.58 -8.39 18.48
CA ALA A 54 -15.10 -7.09 18.93
C ALA A 54 -16.22 -6.28 19.62
N SER A 55 -15.87 -5.51 20.65
CA SER A 55 -16.86 -4.73 21.42
C SER A 55 -17.44 -3.61 20.58
N GLU A 56 -18.78 -3.44 20.66
CA GLU A 56 -19.47 -2.30 20.05
C GLU A 56 -18.92 -0.94 20.58
N GLY A 57 -18.83 0.04 19.69
CA GLY A 57 -18.55 1.43 20.07
C GLY A 57 -17.06 1.78 20.18
N THR A 58 -16.15 0.91 19.76
CA THR A 58 -14.73 1.29 19.63
C THR A 58 -14.53 2.10 18.36
N PRO A 59 -14.09 3.36 18.43
CA PRO A 59 -13.78 4.14 17.24
C PRO A 59 -12.65 3.47 16.46
N ALA A 60 -12.86 3.34 15.16
CA ALA A 60 -11.84 2.80 14.25
C ALA A 60 -11.20 3.93 13.45
N THR A 61 -9.89 3.84 13.21
CA THR A 61 -9.15 4.79 12.38
C THR A 61 -8.02 4.14 11.63
N THR A 62 -7.70 4.66 10.45
CA THR A 62 -6.48 4.35 9.73
C THR A 62 -5.44 5.44 10.01
N GLY A 63 -4.20 5.04 10.29
CA GLY A 63 -3.12 5.99 10.54
C GLY A 63 -2.86 6.30 12.01
N THR A 64 -2.48 7.55 12.32
CA THR A 64 -1.86 7.96 13.60
C THR A 64 -2.78 8.69 14.57
N ASP A 65 -4.11 8.60 14.40
CA ASP A 65 -5.06 9.23 15.33
C ASP A 65 -5.13 8.50 16.68
N ASP A 66 -5.77 9.11 17.70
CA ASP A 66 -5.82 8.60 19.08
C ASP A 66 -6.73 7.38 19.30
N ALA A 67 -7.39 6.85 18.27
CA ALA A 67 -8.24 5.68 18.42
C ALA A 67 -7.44 4.40 18.68
N THR A 68 -8.06 3.47 19.41
CA THR A 68 -7.43 2.22 19.86
C THR A 68 -7.44 1.10 18.81
N PHE A 69 -8.29 1.23 17.77
CA PHE A 69 -8.34 0.30 16.64
C PHE A 69 -7.76 0.96 15.41
N ARG A 70 -6.65 0.45 14.90
CA ARG A 70 -5.88 1.03 13.81
C ARG A 70 -5.35 -0.04 12.88
N ALA A 71 -5.25 0.30 11.59
CA ALA A 71 -4.69 -0.59 10.61
C ALA A 71 -3.74 0.13 9.65
N TRP A 72 -2.69 -0.57 9.28
CA TRP A 72 -1.69 -0.15 8.29
C TRP A 72 -1.45 -1.27 7.30
N GLY A 73 -1.15 -0.90 6.07
CA GLY A 73 -0.74 -1.81 5.02
C GLY A 73 0.65 -1.46 4.51
N HIS A 74 1.50 -2.47 4.35
CA HIS A 74 2.84 -2.32 3.82
C HIS A 74 2.98 -3.13 2.54
N GLY A 75 3.67 -2.56 1.55
CA GLY A 75 3.88 -3.19 0.25
C GLY A 75 3.76 -2.21 -0.90
N PRO A 76 2.94 -2.49 -1.92
CA PRO A 76 2.76 -1.60 -3.06
C PRO A 76 2.33 -0.19 -2.66
N LEU A 77 2.95 0.83 -3.27
CA LEU A 77 2.69 2.24 -2.93
C LEU A 77 1.31 2.75 -3.35
N ASP A 78 0.63 2.04 -4.24
CA ASP A 78 -0.72 2.28 -4.73
C ASP A 78 -1.78 1.44 -4.01
N GLY A 79 -1.38 0.65 -3.01
CA GLY A 79 -2.29 -0.04 -2.12
C GLY A 79 -3.07 0.93 -1.21
N SER A 80 -4.21 0.47 -0.72
CA SER A 80 -5.06 1.20 0.22
C SER A 80 -5.52 0.34 1.39
N VAL A 81 -5.77 0.98 2.52
CA VAL A 81 -6.35 0.36 3.72
C VAL A 81 -7.60 1.13 4.09
N VAL A 82 -8.70 0.41 4.29
CA VAL A 82 -9.98 0.96 4.72
C VAL A 82 -10.46 0.18 5.94
N LEU A 83 -11.02 0.88 6.91
CA LEU A 83 -11.74 0.29 8.01
C LEU A 83 -13.23 0.37 7.70
N ASP A 84 -13.89 -0.77 7.69
CA ASP A 84 -15.34 -0.86 7.46
C ASP A 84 -16.04 -1.09 8.80
N ASP A 85 -16.73 -0.06 9.26
CA ASP A 85 -17.55 -0.06 10.49
C ASP A 85 -19.02 -0.38 10.19
N GLY A 86 -19.34 -0.82 8.99
CA GLY A 86 -20.72 -0.99 8.50
C GLY A 86 -21.55 -2.06 9.24
N ASP A 87 -20.88 -2.98 9.93
CA ASP A 87 -21.53 -3.95 10.82
C ASP A 87 -21.03 -3.75 12.25
N VAL A 88 -21.91 -3.29 13.14
CA VAL A 88 -21.62 -2.99 14.56
C VAL A 88 -21.07 -4.20 15.34
N ALA A 89 -21.23 -5.40 14.80
CA ALA A 89 -20.78 -6.65 15.41
C ALA A 89 -19.40 -7.14 14.94
N ASN A 90 -18.90 -6.58 13.84
CA ASN A 90 -17.64 -7.02 13.25
C ASN A 90 -16.85 -5.82 12.73
N HIS A 91 -15.66 -5.60 13.27
CA HIS A 91 -14.71 -4.66 12.67
C HIS A 91 -13.96 -5.36 11.55
N VAL A 92 -13.96 -4.76 10.36
CA VAL A 92 -13.29 -5.30 9.17
C VAL A 92 -12.22 -4.34 8.70
N VAL A 93 -11.02 -4.85 8.49
CA VAL A 93 -9.93 -4.14 7.80
C VAL A 93 -9.85 -4.68 6.40
N ILE A 94 -9.99 -3.82 5.41
CA ILE A 94 -9.90 -4.17 3.99
C ILE A 94 -8.63 -3.54 3.43
N LEU A 95 -7.72 -4.39 2.95
CA LEU A 95 -6.56 -3.95 2.18
C LEU A 95 -6.76 -4.30 0.73
N THR A 96 -6.46 -3.36 -0.15
CA THR A 96 -6.48 -3.60 -1.60
C THR A 96 -5.18 -3.14 -2.22
N ALA A 97 -4.69 -3.89 -3.20
CA ALA A 97 -3.59 -3.48 -4.06
C ALA A 97 -3.90 -3.88 -5.50
N PRO A 98 -3.84 -2.97 -6.47
CA PRO A 98 -4.06 -3.30 -7.88
C PRO A 98 -3.11 -4.38 -8.38
N ARG A 99 -1.86 -4.35 -7.90
CA ARG A 99 -0.84 -5.34 -8.22
C ARG A 99 0.23 -5.42 -7.14
N VAL A 100 0.65 -6.64 -6.82
CA VAL A 100 1.87 -6.95 -6.08
C VAL A 100 2.81 -7.66 -7.07
N HIS A 101 3.91 -6.99 -7.44
CA HIS A 101 4.84 -7.57 -8.41
C HIS A 101 5.62 -8.74 -7.82
N ALA A 102 6.06 -9.65 -8.68
CA ALA A 102 6.97 -10.73 -8.32
C ALA A 102 8.15 -10.19 -7.49
N GLY A 103 8.46 -10.86 -6.38
CA GLY A 103 9.50 -10.43 -5.46
C GLY A 103 9.12 -9.27 -4.53
N GLN A 104 7.92 -8.71 -4.62
CA GLN A 104 7.37 -7.79 -3.63
C GLN A 104 6.60 -8.54 -2.54
N PHE A 105 6.32 -7.84 -1.46
CA PHE A 105 5.50 -8.36 -0.36
C PHE A 105 4.25 -7.49 -0.16
N ALA A 106 3.26 -8.04 0.55
CA ALA A 106 2.15 -7.30 1.09
C ALA A 106 1.84 -7.77 2.51
N GLU A 107 1.74 -6.84 3.44
CA GLU A 107 1.56 -7.06 4.87
C GLU A 107 0.44 -6.19 5.42
N VAL A 108 -0.19 -6.68 6.47
CA VAL A 108 -1.13 -5.93 7.30
C VAL A 108 -0.61 -5.87 8.71
N ARG A 109 -0.71 -4.72 9.33
CA ARG A 109 -0.55 -4.52 10.76
C ARG A 109 -1.83 -3.93 11.33
N VAL A 110 -2.38 -4.53 12.37
CA VAL A 110 -3.57 -4.04 13.04
C VAL A 110 -3.30 -3.98 14.54
N ALA A 111 -3.49 -2.81 15.13
CA ALA A 111 -3.51 -2.60 16.57
C ALA A 111 -4.96 -2.51 17.05
N PHE A 112 -5.28 -3.22 18.13
CA PHE A 112 -6.63 -3.30 18.66
C PHE A 112 -6.65 -3.55 20.17
N LEU A 113 -7.84 -3.50 20.78
CA LEU A 113 -7.98 -3.68 22.20
C LEU A 113 -7.64 -5.11 22.66
N THR A 114 -6.90 -5.22 23.76
CA THR A 114 -6.62 -6.51 24.40
C THR A 114 -7.88 -7.25 24.85
N ASP A 115 -8.95 -6.53 25.15
CA ASP A 115 -10.26 -7.08 25.54
C ASP A 115 -10.91 -7.93 24.42
N TRP A 116 -10.49 -7.76 23.18
CA TRP A 116 -10.97 -8.59 22.07
C TRP A 116 -10.31 -9.97 22.02
N VAL A 117 -9.24 -10.17 22.79
CA VAL A 117 -8.48 -11.42 22.87
C VAL A 117 -8.25 -11.84 24.32
N PRO A 118 -9.34 -12.06 25.09
CA PRO A 118 -9.26 -12.23 26.57
C PRO A 118 -8.49 -13.46 27.04
N GLY A 119 -8.06 -14.31 26.12
CA GLY A 119 -7.26 -15.52 26.43
C GLY A 119 -5.76 -15.35 26.20
N LEU A 120 -5.30 -14.21 25.70
CA LEU A 120 -3.89 -13.95 25.48
C LEU A 120 -3.26 -13.27 26.70
N GLU A 121 -2.13 -13.81 27.16
CA GLU A 121 -1.32 -13.16 28.19
C GLU A 121 -0.52 -12.01 27.57
N ALA A 122 -0.54 -10.85 28.23
CA ALA A 122 0.24 -9.70 27.80
C ALA A 122 1.75 -9.97 27.96
N MET A 123 2.53 -9.65 26.94
CA MET A 123 3.98 -9.80 26.92
C MET A 123 4.66 -8.46 27.17
N GLY A 124 5.77 -8.49 27.93
CA GLY A 124 6.68 -7.35 28.08
C GLY A 124 6.04 -6.06 28.59
N ASP A 125 6.52 -4.93 28.08
CA ASP A 125 6.08 -3.58 28.42
C ASP A 125 5.04 -3.04 27.39
N ALA A 126 4.45 -1.87 27.67
CA ALA A 126 3.57 -1.15 26.75
C ALA A 126 4.21 -0.98 25.37
N ARG A 127 3.46 -1.24 24.32
CA ARG A 127 3.97 -1.34 22.94
C ARG A 127 3.36 -0.31 21.98
N LEU A 128 2.17 0.21 22.27
CA LEU A 128 1.39 1.02 21.35
C LEU A 128 2.15 2.25 20.85
N ASP A 129 2.78 3.02 21.76
CA ASP A 129 3.54 4.22 21.38
C ASP A 129 4.73 3.90 20.47
N THR A 130 5.40 2.78 20.71
CA THR A 130 6.49 2.32 19.85
C THR A 130 5.99 1.96 18.47
N MET A 131 4.88 1.22 18.42
CA MET A 131 4.22 0.83 17.16
C MET A 131 3.82 2.05 16.34
N LEU A 132 3.20 3.04 16.97
CA LEU A 132 2.83 4.29 16.31
C LEU A 132 4.02 5.06 15.75
N SER A 133 5.12 5.05 16.49
CA SER A 133 6.37 5.70 16.04
C SER A 133 6.98 4.98 14.84
N GLU A 134 6.97 3.65 14.85
CA GLU A 134 7.42 2.82 13.72
C GLU A 134 6.57 3.12 12.47
N GLU A 135 5.24 3.12 12.62
CA GLU A 135 4.32 3.37 11.52
C GLU A 135 4.43 4.79 10.95
N ALA A 136 4.65 5.80 11.80
CA ALA A 136 4.88 7.16 11.36
C ALA A 136 6.13 7.27 10.47
N VAL A 137 7.24 6.62 10.84
CA VAL A 137 8.46 6.59 10.03
C VAL A 137 8.21 5.92 8.69
N TRP A 138 7.54 4.77 8.67
CA TRP A 138 7.23 4.06 7.43
C TRP A 138 6.28 4.82 6.52
N ALA A 139 5.30 5.52 7.10
CA ALA A 139 4.41 6.40 6.35
C ALA A 139 5.17 7.56 5.68
N ASP A 140 6.11 8.18 6.39
CA ASP A 140 6.95 9.25 5.86
C ASP A 140 7.84 8.75 4.71
N GLU A 141 8.45 7.57 4.85
CA GLU A 141 9.26 6.95 3.81
C GLU A 141 8.41 6.62 2.56
N ALA A 142 7.23 6.02 2.75
CA ALA A 142 6.32 5.71 1.66
C ALA A 142 5.84 6.97 0.93
N ASN A 143 5.53 8.04 1.67
CA ASN A 143 5.14 9.32 1.09
C ASN A 143 6.28 9.95 0.29
N ALA A 144 7.52 9.92 0.81
CA ALA A 144 8.69 10.39 0.09
C ALA A 144 8.92 9.60 -1.22
N GLN A 145 8.69 8.29 -1.21
CA GLN A 145 8.78 7.46 -2.41
C GLN A 145 7.67 7.80 -3.43
N ARG A 146 6.42 8.00 -2.98
CA ARG A 146 5.31 8.46 -3.84
C ARG A 146 5.60 9.82 -4.48
N GLU A 147 6.13 10.77 -3.72
CA GLU A 147 6.51 12.08 -4.24
C GLU A 147 7.61 11.99 -5.31
N ARG A 148 8.64 11.19 -5.06
CA ARG A 148 9.71 10.93 -6.03
C ARG A 148 9.17 10.30 -7.32
N ALA A 149 8.30 9.29 -7.19
CA ALA A 149 7.69 8.65 -8.35
C ALA A 149 6.84 9.64 -9.17
N ARG A 150 6.04 10.48 -8.51
CA ARG A 150 5.25 11.55 -9.16
C ARG A 150 6.14 12.57 -9.86
N PHE A 151 7.22 12.99 -9.21
CA PHE A 151 8.18 13.93 -9.81
C PHE A 151 8.82 13.35 -11.07
N ILE A 152 9.30 12.11 -11.02
CA ILE A 152 9.91 11.43 -12.18
C ILE A 152 8.89 11.29 -13.31
N ALA A 153 7.66 10.87 -13.02
CA ALA A 153 6.60 10.74 -14.01
C ALA A 153 6.29 12.09 -14.69
N THR A 154 6.19 13.17 -13.89
CA THR A 154 5.91 14.52 -14.40
C THR A 154 7.08 15.05 -15.22
N ALA A 155 8.32 14.93 -14.74
CA ALA A 155 9.51 15.35 -15.45
C ALA A 155 9.69 14.59 -16.78
N GLY A 156 9.42 13.29 -16.77
CA GLY A 156 9.43 12.45 -17.97
C GLY A 156 8.42 12.91 -19.01
N THR A 157 7.18 13.19 -18.59
CA THR A 157 6.11 13.67 -19.47
C THR A 157 6.44 15.02 -20.08
N VAL A 158 6.94 15.98 -19.25
CA VAL A 158 7.35 17.30 -19.72
C VAL A 158 8.50 17.20 -20.72
N SER A 159 9.50 16.38 -20.44
CA SER A 159 10.65 16.18 -21.33
C SER A 159 10.24 15.57 -22.67
N LEU A 160 9.33 14.60 -22.66
CA LEU A 160 8.86 13.92 -23.87
C LEU A 160 8.05 14.87 -24.80
N THR A 161 7.35 15.84 -24.23
CA THR A 161 6.55 16.80 -24.99
C THR A 161 7.33 18.06 -25.40
N ALA A 162 8.20 18.56 -24.54
CA ALA A 162 8.96 19.79 -24.77
C ALA A 162 10.11 19.60 -25.79
N LEU A 163 10.82 18.50 -25.75
CA LEU A 163 11.97 18.23 -26.64
C LEU A 163 11.58 18.27 -28.13
N PRO A 164 10.54 17.58 -28.60
CA PRO A 164 10.12 17.66 -30.00
C PRO A 164 9.70 19.08 -30.41
N ALA A 165 9.02 19.82 -29.52
CA ALA A 165 8.59 21.18 -29.79
C ALA A 165 9.78 22.13 -29.94
N VAL A 166 10.80 22.01 -29.10
CA VAL A 166 12.06 22.79 -29.20
C VAL A 166 12.80 22.45 -30.47
N LEU A 167 12.94 21.17 -30.82
CA LEU A 167 13.59 20.74 -32.06
C LEU A 167 12.86 21.25 -33.31
N LEU A 168 11.53 21.23 -33.28
CA LEU A 168 10.73 21.78 -34.37
C LEU A 168 10.94 23.30 -34.50
N ALA A 169 10.93 24.03 -33.40
CA ALA A 169 11.17 25.47 -33.38
C ALA A 169 12.56 25.83 -33.91
N ILE A 170 13.60 25.11 -33.51
CA ILE A 170 14.98 25.26 -34.01
C ILE A 170 15.03 24.99 -35.50
N THR A 171 14.41 23.92 -35.97
CA THR A 171 14.39 23.54 -37.38
C THR A 171 13.71 24.62 -38.25
N LEU A 172 12.57 25.13 -37.79
CA LEU A 172 11.86 26.19 -38.47
C LEU A 172 12.66 27.50 -38.49
N TYR A 173 13.33 27.84 -37.39
CA TYR A 173 14.21 29.00 -37.30
C TYR A 173 15.39 28.91 -38.27
N LEU A 174 16.09 27.77 -38.31
CA LEU A 174 17.20 27.53 -39.21
C LEU A 174 16.76 27.55 -40.67
N ARG A 175 15.59 27.01 -40.97
CA ARG A 175 15.02 27.05 -42.32
C ARG A 175 14.72 28.50 -42.76
N LYS A 176 14.13 29.31 -41.87
CA LYS A 176 13.82 30.71 -42.15
C LYS A 176 15.11 31.52 -42.39
N THR A 177 16.14 31.34 -41.62
CA THR A 177 17.41 32.06 -41.78
C THR A 177 18.15 31.68 -43.06
N LYS A 178 18.12 30.41 -43.49
CA LYS A 178 18.75 29.97 -44.75
C LYS A 178 18.04 30.53 -46.01
N TYR A 179 16.72 30.69 -45.94
CA TYR A 179 15.95 31.17 -47.10
C TYR A 179 15.79 32.71 -47.20
N THR A 180 16.16 33.42 -46.14
CA THR A 180 16.13 34.89 -46.12
C THR A 180 17.47 35.57 -46.38
N SER A 181 18.56 34.80 -46.59
CA SER A 181 19.85 35.37 -47.02
C SER A 181 19.74 35.86 -48.47
N PRO A 182 19.97 37.13 -48.76
CA PRO A 182 19.96 37.64 -50.14
C PRO A 182 21.05 36.95 -50.95
N LYS A 183 20.73 36.49 -52.16
CA LYS A 183 21.74 35.99 -53.11
C LYS A 183 22.70 37.16 -53.43
N PRO A 184 24.02 36.93 -53.35
CA PRO A 184 24.96 37.93 -53.86
C PRO A 184 24.77 38.12 -55.36
N VAL A 185 24.69 39.37 -55.80
CA VAL A 185 24.62 39.80 -57.21
C VAL A 185 26.00 39.56 -57.85
#